data_891fa052044ff8fa6b4c23e8e7415bcb
#
_entry.id   891fa052044ff8fa6b4c23e8e7415bcb
#
_cell.length_a   1.000
_cell.length_b   1.000
_cell.length_c   1.000
_cell.angle_alpha   90.00
_cell.angle_beta   90.00
_cell.angle_gamma   90.00
#
_symmetry.space_group_name_H-M   'P 1'
#
loop_
_entity.id
_entity.type
_entity.pdbx_description
1 polymer ?
#
loop_
_entity_poly.entity_id
_entity_poly.type
_entity_poly.pdbx_seq_one_letter_code
_entity_poly.pdbx_strand_id
1 'polypeptide(L)'
;MSGTSVIGSAPFRLFIFARHGESAANVASVLSTDHSRSALLTERGRAQARALRAQLVNVPIDVAVCSRLARTRETITLALEGRPVPIVTEPGLDEVQAGDLEGKPIQAYWDWLAQHAAGERLPHGESLLNALRRYAEALSRLLAREVPVTLVVTHELALRSIVQAAAPDLLTLPGSGLANAVPYLFDEHAVRRAVLSLTERPGLR
;
A
#
# COMPACT_ATOMS: atom_id res chain seq x y z
N MET A 1 -47.10 4.31 22.88
CA MET A 1 -45.70 4.01 23.20
C MET A 1 -44.90 4.06 21.89
N SER A 2 -44.23 5.21 21.67
CA SER A 2 -43.47 5.44 20.42
C SER A 2 -42.06 4.87 20.59
N GLY A 3 -41.78 3.78 19.90
CA GLY A 3 -40.45 3.19 19.86
C GLY A 3 -39.50 4.08 19.05
N THR A 4 -38.58 4.75 19.74
CA THR A 4 -37.49 5.47 19.11
C THR A 4 -36.54 4.44 18.54
N SER A 5 -36.58 4.26 17.21
CA SER A 5 -35.58 3.46 16.47
C SER A 5 -34.26 4.20 16.61
N VAL A 6 -33.34 3.67 17.40
CA VAL A 6 -31.94 4.09 17.40
C VAL A 6 -31.35 3.61 16.08
N ILE A 7 -31.15 4.54 15.15
CA ILE A 7 -30.37 4.29 13.96
C ILE A 7 -28.95 4.05 14.45
N GLY A 8 -28.54 2.79 14.57
CA GLY A 8 -27.19 2.42 14.90
C GLY A 8 -26.26 2.98 13.80
N SER A 9 -25.42 3.96 14.15
CA SER A 9 -24.34 4.39 13.28
C SER A 9 -23.47 3.18 13.01
N ALA A 10 -23.19 2.89 11.75
CA ALA A 10 -22.23 1.85 11.39
C ALA A 10 -20.91 2.10 12.18
N PRO A 11 -20.28 1.06 12.72
CA PRO A 11 -19.07 1.24 13.52
C PRO A 11 -17.99 1.94 12.66
N PHE A 12 -17.34 2.94 13.25
CA PHE A 12 -16.24 3.64 12.59
C PHE A 12 -15.13 2.66 12.26
N ARG A 13 -14.68 2.66 10.99
CA ARG A 13 -13.60 1.81 10.52
C ARG A 13 -12.40 2.65 10.08
N LEU A 14 -11.22 2.28 10.56
CA LEU A 14 -9.96 2.94 10.31
C LEU A 14 -9.03 2.05 9.51
N PHE A 15 -8.50 2.56 8.41
CA PHE A 15 -7.46 1.93 7.61
C PHE A 15 -6.18 2.77 7.73
N ILE A 16 -5.11 2.15 8.17
CA ILE A 16 -3.80 2.78 8.34
C ILE A 16 -2.89 2.19 7.28
N PHE A 17 -2.52 2.97 6.29
CA PHE A 17 -1.60 2.56 5.24
C PHE A 17 -0.20 3.07 5.52
N ALA A 18 0.82 2.26 5.23
CA ALA A 18 2.21 2.68 5.29
C ALA A 18 3.00 2.04 4.14
N ARG A 19 4.00 2.77 3.64
CA ARG A 19 5.05 2.19 2.81
C ARG A 19 5.98 1.36 3.69
N HIS A 20 6.52 0.25 3.20
CA HIS A 20 7.55 -0.50 3.91
C HIS A 20 8.74 0.39 4.32
N GLY A 21 9.50 0.01 5.34
CA GLY A 21 10.76 0.65 5.73
C GLY A 21 11.80 0.60 4.60
N GLU A 22 12.83 1.44 4.65
CA GLU A 22 13.89 1.45 3.65
C GLU A 22 14.47 0.05 3.44
N SER A 23 14.58 -0.39 2.19
CA SER A 23 15.15 -1.68 1.80
C SER A 23 16.48 -1.51 1.06
N ALA A 24 17.26 -2.60 0.97
CA ALA A 24 18.48 -2.61 0.19
C ALA A 24 18.26 -2.18 -1.28
N ALA A 25 17.12 -2.51 -1.87
CA ALA A 25 16.76 -2.09 -3.21
C ALA A 25 16.51 -0.57 -3.30
N ASN A 26 15.95 0.06 -2.25
CA ASN A 26 15.80 1.52 -2.20
C ASN A 26 17.16 2.21 -2.20
N VAL A 27 18.12 1.73 -1.40
CA VAL A 27 19.48 2.27 -1.35
C VAL A 27 20.18 2.13 -2.69
N ALA A 28 20.04 0.98 -3.33
CA ALA A 28 20.60 0.72 -4.66
C ALA A 28 19.84 1.44 -5.80
N SER A 29 18.67 2.05 -5.51
CA SER A 29 17.79 2.67 -6.51
C SER A 29 17.40 1.73 -7.65
N VAL A 30 17.15 0.45 -7.34
CA VAL A 30 16.76 -0.57 -8.32
C VAL A 30 15.36 -1.11 -8.07
N LEU A 31 14.74 -1.62 -9.13
CA LEU A 31 13.48 -2.34 -9.07
C LEU A 31 13.67 -3.69 -8.36
N SER A 32 12.80 -3.99 -7.42
CA SER A 32 12.76 -5.27 -6.70
C SER A 32 11.31 -5.63 -6.46
N THR A 33 10.73 -6.31 -7.43
CA THR A 33 9.29 -6.61 -7.48
C THR A 33 9.00 -8.11 -7.48
N ASP A 34 10.02 -8.93 -7.71
CA ASP A 34 9.94 -10.39 -7.57
C ASP A 34 9.92 -10.78 -6.09
N HIS A 35 8.77 -11.28 -5.64
CA HIS A 35 8.58 -11.70 -4.24
C HIS A 35 9.46 -12.90 -3.84
N SER A 36 9.94 -13.71 -4.79
CA SER A 36 10.83 -14.84 -4.53
C SER A 36 12.27 -14.41 -4.20
N ARG A 37 12.65 -13.20 -4.60
CA ARG A 37 13.98 -12.58 -4.42
C ARG A 37 13.91 -11.20 -3.78
N SER A 38 12.92 -10.99 -2.95
CA SER A 38 12.64 -9.68 -2.36
C SER A 38 13.76 -9.19 -1.45
N ALA A 39 14.21 -7.96 -1.67
CA ALA A 39 15.16 -7.28 -0.80
C ALA A 39 14.60 -7.08 0.62
N LEU A 40 15.45 -7.29 1.63
CA LEU A 40 15.15 -7.05 3.03
C LEU A 40 15.32 -5.56 3.40
N LEU A 41 14.85 -5.20 4.61
CA LEU A 41 15.07 -3.87 5.18
C LEU A 41 16.56 -3.64 5.49
N THR A 42 16.98 -2.38 5.35
CA THR A 42 18.22 -1.90 5.94
C THR A 42 18.08 -1.71 7.45
N GLU A 43 19.17 -1.46 8.18
CA GLU A 43 19.08 -1.07 9.59
C GLU A 43 18.26 0.21 9.77
N ARG A 44 18.39 1.17 8.86
CA ARG A 44 17.54 2.37 8.83
C ARG A 44 16.07 2.00 8.63
N GLY A 45 15.77 1.08 7.69
CA GLY A 45 14.41 0.60 7.46
C GLY A 45 13.80 -0.07 8.69
N ARG A 46 14.59 -0.87 9.45
CA ARG A 46 14.18 -1.46 10.72
C ARG A 46 13.90 -0.40 11.78
N ALA A 47 14.77 0.63 11.86
CA ALA A 47 14.53 1.76 12.77
C ALA A 47 13.24 2.52 12.41
N GLN A 48 12.95 2.73 11.12
CA GLN A 48 11.70 3.32 10.65
C GLN A 48 10.48 2.47 11.02
N ALA A 49 10.55 1.15 10.90
CA ALA A 49 9.48 0.24 11.31
C ALA A 49 9.22 0.28 12.83
N ARG A 50 10.27 0.40 13.65
CA ARG A 50 10.14 0.60 15.10
C ARG A 50 9.56 1.99 15.44
N ALA A 51 9.89 3.02 14.66
CA ALA A 51 9.27 4.34 14.80
C ALA A 51 7.77 4.31 14.48
N LEU A 52 7.36 3.55 13.47
CA LEU A 52 5.94 3.28 13.17
C LEU A 52 5.25 2.58 14.35
N ARG A 53 5.91 1.59 14.98
CA ARG A 53 5.39 0.95 16.21
C ARG A 53 5.10 1.97 17.31
N ALA A 54 6.02 2.89 17.56
CA ALA A 54 5.83 3.94 18.58
C ALA A 54 4.63 4.84 18.27
N GLN A 55 4.41 5.19 17.00
CA GLN A 55 3.25 5.98 16.58
C GLN A 55 1.92 5.21 16.73
N LEU A 56 1.94 3.89 16.64
CA LEU A 56 0.76 3.02 16.67
C LEU A 56 0.53 2.37 18.04
N VAL A 57 1.29 2.73 19.08
CA VAL A 57 1.29 2.05 20.39
C VAL A 57 -0.10 2.00 21.03
N ASN A 58 -0.89 3.07 20.91
CA ASN A 58 -2.23 3.19 21.50
C ASN A 58 -3.37 2.91 20.48
N VAL A 59 -3.05 2.47 19.28
CA VAL A 59 -4.06 2.18 18.26
C VAL A 59 -4.46 0.70 18.37
N PRO A 60 -5.75 0.38 18.60
CA PRO A 60 -6.24 -0.99 18.74
C PRO A 60 -6.37 -1.67 17.36
N ILE A 61 -5.24 -2.11 16.80
CA ILE A 61 -5.21 -2.77 15.48
C ILE A 61 -5.76 -4.19 15.60
N ASP A 62 -6.81 -4.51 14.82
CA ASP A 62 -7.48 -5.80 14.83
C ASP A 62 -6.85 -6.79 13.84
N VAL A 63 -6.38 -6.29 12.69
CA VAL A 63 -5.71 -7.08 11.66
C VAL A 63 -4.63 -6.25 10.98
N ALA A 64 -3.55 -6.93 10.61
CA ALA A 64 -2.48 -6.34 9.83
C ALA A 64 -2.35 -7.06 8.49
N VAL A 65 -2.14 -6.31 7.41
CA VAL A 65 -2.08 -6.82 6.05
C VAL A 65 -0.80 -6.35 5.38
N CYS A 66 -0.09 -7.27 4.72
CA CYS A 66 1.11 -6.94 3.95
C CYS A 66 1.10 -7.63 2.58
N SER A 67 1.92 -7.15 1.66
CA SER A 67 2.17 -7.82 0.38
C SER A 67 3.01 -9.10 0.58
N ARG A 68 3.29 -9.82 -0.51
CA ARG A 68 4.17 -11.01 -0.49
C ARG A 68 5.65 -10.66 -0.30
N LEU A 69 6.06 -9.43 -0.56
CA LEU A 69 7.46 -9.03 -0.53
C LEU A 69 7.99 -8.96 0.91
N ALA A 70 9.17 -9.53 1.15
CA ALA A 70 9.76 -9.70 2.48
C ALA A 70 9.87 -8.38 3.27
N ARG A 71 10.21 -7.26 2.62
CA ARG A 71 10.32 -5.95 3.25
C ARG A 71 9.03 -5.43 3.87
N THR A 72 7.85 -5.74 3.29
CA THR A 72 6.57 -5.36 3.88
C THR A 72 6.26 -6.21 5.10
N ARG A 73 6.53 -7.51 5.03
CA ARG A 73 6.37 -8.44 6.15
C ARG A 73 7.31 -8.07 7.30
N GLU A 74 8.58 -7.80 7.02
CA GLU A 74 9.55 -7.37 8.04
C GLU A 74 9.12 -6.06 8.71
N THR A 75 8.64 -5.08 7.92
CA THR A 75 8.13 -3.81 8.46
C THR A 75 6.95 -4.04 9.40
N ILE A 76 5.95 -4.81 8.99
CA ILE A 76 4.73 -5.01 9.79
C ILE A 76 5.02 -5.82 11.05
N THR A 77 5.92 -6.80 10.98
CA THR A 77 6.34 -7.59 12.13
C THR A 77 7.01 -6.71 13.19
N LEU A 78 7.92 -5.82 12.78
CA LEU A 78 8.58 -4.88 13.69
C LEU A 78 7.60 -3.81 14.22
N ALA A 79 6.68 -3.34 13.40
CA ALA A 79 5.66 -2.37 13.82
C ALA A 79 4.68 -2.93 14.85
N LEU A 80 4.49 -4.25 14.88
CA LEU A 80 3.57 -4.94 15.79
C LEU A 80 4.27 -5.80 16.84
N GLU A 81 5.58 -5.68 16.98
CA GLU A 81 6.36 -6.48 17.93
C GLU A 81 5.77 -6.39 19.35
N GLY A 82 5.53 -7.57 19.97
CA GLY A 82 4.90 -7.69 21.29
C GLY A 82 3.36 -7.55 21.29
N ARG A 83 2.71 -7.44 20.14
CA ARG A 83 1.25 -7.36 20.00
C ARG A 83 0.71 -8.61 19.29
N PRO A 84 -0.32 -9.28 19.81
CA PRO A 84 -0.91 -10.49 19.21
C PRO A 84 -1.90 -10.14 18.07
N VAL A 85 -1.45 -9.35 17.10
CA VAL A 85 -2.26 -8.96 15.94
C VAL A 85 -2.07 -9.96 14.80
N PRO A 86 -3.13 -10.55 14.22
CA PRO A 86 -2.99 -11.45 13.09
C PRO A 86 -2.47 -10.70 11.85
N ILE A 87 -1.45 -11.29 11.19
CA ILE A 87 -0.86 -10.76 9.96
C ILE A 87 -1.30 -11.61 8.78
N VAL A 88 -1.94 -10.98 7.81
CA VAL A 88 -2.46 -11.58 6.58
C VAL A 88 -1.64 -11.10 5.38
N THR A 89 -1.33 -12.02 4.46
CA THR A 89 -0.70 -11.67 3.18
C THR A 89 -1.78 -11.40 2.14
N GLU A 90 -1.71 -10.26 1.45
CA GLU A 90 -2.57 -9.87 0.35
C GLU A 90 -1.72 -9.65 -0.91
N PRO A 91 -1.69 -10.62 -1.84
CA PRO A 91 -0.91 -10.51 -3.08
C PRO A 91 -1.30 -9.32 -3.96
N GLY A 92 -2.56 -8.89 -3.85
CA GLY A 92 -3.07 -7.72 -4.56
C GLY A 92 -2.40 -6.41 -4.16
N LEU A 93 -1.63 -6.38 -3.06
CA LEU A 93 -0.85 -5.21 -2.61
C LEU A 93 0.63 -5.27 -2.99
N ASP A 94 1.07 -6.26 -3.78
CA ASP A 94 2.45 -6.32 -4.25
C ASP A 94 2.81 -5.08 -5.09
N GLU A 95 4.10 -4.75 -5.18
CA GLU A 95 4.58 -3.72 -6.10
C GLU A 95 4.27 -4.13 -7.55
N VAL A 96 4.25 -3.16 -8.47
CA VAL A 96 4.07 -3.43 -9.90
C VAL A 96 5.11 -4.44 -10.39
N GLN A 97 4.69 -5.46 -11.14
CA GLN A 97 5.60 -6.47 -11.67
C GLN A 97 6.47 -5.88 -12.78
N ALA A 98 7.76 -5.72 -12.48
CA ALA A 98 8.70 -5.04 -13.37
C ALA A 98 9.12 -5.89 -14.60
N GLY A 99 8.88 -7.21 -14.59
CA GLY A 99 9.26 -8.08 -15.69
C GLY A 99 10.75 -7.99 -16.03
N ASP A 100 11.10 -7.72 -17.27
CA ASP A 100 12.48 -7.60 -17.73
C ASP A 100 13.23 -6.39 -17.15
N LEU A 101 12.54 -5.50 -16.47
CA LEU A 101 13.14 -4.38 -15.74
C LEU A 101 13.54 -4.75 -14.30
N GLU A 102 13.25 -5.97 -13.82
CA GLU A 102 13.67 -6.43 -12.49
C GLU A 102 15.17 -6.27 -12.29
N GLY A 103 15.59 -5.64 -11.18
CA GLY A 103 16.99 -5.34 -10.88
C GLY A 103 17.59 -4.15 -11.65
N LYS A 104 16.88 -3.56 -12.60
CA LYS A 104 17.32 -2.34 -13.30
C LYS A 104 17.09 -1.10 -12.43
N PRO A 105 17.76 0.03 -12.73
CA PRO A 105 17.48 1.31 -12.08
C PRO A 105 15.98 1.66 -12.14
N ILE A 106 15.44 2.21 -11.05
CA ILE A 106 14.03 2.60 -10.98
C ILE A 106 13.65 3.61 -12.07
N GLN A 107 14.61 4.39 -12.56
CA GLN A 107 14.41 5.34 -13.65
C GLN A 107 13.95 4.63 -14.93
N ALA A 108 14.39 3.41 -15.21
CA ALA A 108 13.96 2.64 -16.37
C ALA A 108 12.44 2.40 -16.40
N TYR A 109 11.79 2.27 -15.23
CA TYR A 109 10.33 2.16 -15.15
C TYR A 109 9.63 3.49 -15.49
N TRP A 110 10.17 4.61 -15.00
CA TRP A 110 9.61 5.92 -15.31
C TRP A 110 9.81 6.29 -16.79
N ASP A 111 10.97 5.94 -17.37
CA ASP A 111 11.24 6.12 -18.80
C ASP A 111 10.30 5.29 -19.67
N TRP A 112 10.01 4.05 -19.24
CA TRP A 112 8.99 3.20 -19.88
C TRP A 112 7.62 3.88 -19.86
N LEU A 113 7.15 4.31 -18.70
CA LEU A 113 5.83 4.95 -18.56
C LEU A 113 5.70 6.25 -19.35
N ALA A 114 6.80 6.99 -19.53
CA ALA A 114 6.81 8.22 -20.33
C ALA A 114 6.64 7.96 -21.84
N GLN A 115 6.97 6.75 -22.32
CA GLN A 115 7.00 6.39 -23.73
C GLN A 115 5.84 5.47 -24.16
N HIS A 116 5.10 4.89 -23.20
CA HIS A 116 4.09 3.86 -23.44
C HIS A 116 2.77 4.23 -22.77
N ALA A 117 1.67 3.75 -23.36
CA ALA A 117 0.35 3.94 -22.74
C ALA A 117 0.25 3.17 -21.41
N ALA A 118 -0.52 3.69 -20.46
CA ALA A 118 -0.69 3.08 -19.14
C ALA A 118 -1.24 1.64 -19.16
N GLY A 119 -1.95 1.27 -20.23
CA GLY A 119 -2.44 -0.10 -20.46
C GLY A 119 -1.43 -1.03 -21.11
N GLU A 120 -0.30 -0.51 -21.60
CA GLU A 120 0.73 -1.31 -22.22
C GLU A 120 1.56 -2.04 -21.17
N ARG A 121 1.82 -3.33 -21.38
CA ARG A 121 2.51 -4.18 -20.41
C ARG A 121 4.01 -4.07 -20.58
N LEU A 122 4.72 -3.98 -19.47
CA LEU A 122 6.16 -4.28 -19.45
C LEU A 122 6.42 -5.68 -20.02
N PRO A 123 7.50 -5.88 -20.77
CA PRO A 123 7.90 -7.21 -21.22
C PRO A 123 8.00 -8.17 -20.02
N HIS A 124 7.27 -9.28 -20.07
CA HIS A 124 7.12 -10.26 -18.98
C HIS A 124 6.64 -9.69 -17.63
N GLY A 125 6.13 -8.44 -17.64
CA GLY A 125 5.68 -7.72 -16.46
C GLY A 125 4.19 -7.37 -16.49
N GLU A 126 3.85 -6.34 -15.74
CA GLU A 126 2.48 -5.83 -15.55
C GLU A 126 2.35 -4.45 -16.21
N SER A 127 1.15 -4.08 -16.65
CA SER A 127 0.86 -2.68 -17.03
C SER A 127 0.48 -1.87 -15.79
N LEU A 128 0.65 -0.54 -15.85
CA LEU A 128 0.19 0.34 -14.78
C LEU A 128 -1.31 0.17 -14.53
N LEU A 129 -2.14 0.09 -15.57
CA LEU A 129 -3.59 -0.12 -15.41
C LEU A 129 -3.93 -1.45 -14.73
N ASN A 130 -3.20 -2.52 -15.02
CA ASN A 130 -3.42 -3.80 -14.35
C ASN A 130 -3.04 -3.73 -12.87
N ALA A 131 -1.92 -3.07 -12.52
CA ALA A 131 -1.55 -2.83 -11.14
C ALA A 131 -2.63 -2.03 -10.39
N LEU A 132 -3.14 -0.94 -10.98
CA LEU A 132 -4.19 -0.12 -10.36
C LEU A 132 -5.48 -0.91 -10.11
N ARG A 133 -5.93 -1.73 -11.07
CA ARG A 133 -7.09 -2.61 -10.89
C ARG A 133 -6.86 -3.63 -9.78
N ARG A 134 -5.71 -4.25 -9.76
CA ARG A 134 -5.30 -5.19 -8.70
C ARG A 134 -5.30 -4.53 -7.31
N TYR A 135 -4.86 -3.28 -7.19
CA TYR A 135 -4.95 -2.51 -5.94
C TYR A 135 -6.40 -2.25 -5.55
N ALA A 136 -7.27 -1.86 -6.49
CA ALA A 136 -8.70 -1.67 -6.21
C ALA A 136 -9.38 -2.95 -5.70
N GLU A 137 -9.08 -4.09 -6.32
CA GLU A 137 -9.58 -5.40 -5.88
C GLU A 137 -9.07 -5.76 -4.47
N ALA A 138 -7.78 -5.51 -4.18
CA ALA A 138 -7.24 -5.71 -2.85
C ALA A 138 -7.94 -4.84 -1.80
N LEU A 139 -8.16 -3.55 -2.09
CA LEU A 139 -8.93 -2.66 -1.22
C LEU A 139 -10.36 -3.16 -0.99
N SER A 140 -11.02 -3.67 -2.02
CA SER A 140 -12.37 -4.25 -1.90
C SER A 140 -12.37 -5.46 -0.96
N ARG A 141 -11.34 -6.33 -1.03
CA ARG A 141 -11.17 -7.45 -0.09
C ARG A 141 -10.88 -6.97 1.34
N LEU A 142 -10.14 -5.87 1.53
CA LEU A 142 -9.94 -5.28 2.85
C LEU A 142 -11.27 -4.75 3.43
N LEU A 143 -12.06 -4.06 2.62
CA LEU A 143 -13.39 -3.58 3.01
C LEU A 143 -14.34 -4.72 3.40
N ALA A 144 -14.27 -5.86 2.72
CA ALA A 144 -15.11 -7.02 3.02
C ALA A 144 -14.76 -7.73 4.35
N ARG A 145 -13.64 -7.40 5.00
CA ARG A 145 -13.25 -8.03 6.29
C ARG A 145 -14.07 -7.55 7.49
N GLU A 146 -14.71 -6.39 7.38
CA GLU A 146 -15.58 -5.80 8.43
C GLU A 146 -14.93 -5.67 9.82
N VAL A 147 -13.62 -5.49 9.89
CA VAL A 147 -12.90 -5.24 11.15
C VAL A 147 -12.71 -3.74 11.40
N PRO A 148 -12.74 -3.29 12.69
CA PRO A 148 -12.67 -1.85 13.00
C PRO A 148 -11.37 -1.19 12.56
N VAL A 149 -10.20 -1.76 12.85
CA VAL A 149 -8.91 -1.13 12.55
C VAL A 149 -7.99 -2.08 11.78
N THR A 150 -7.62 -1.68 10.58
CA THR A 150 -6.72 -2.44 9.69
C THR A 150 -5.42 -1.67 9.46
N LEU A 151 -4.27 -2.27 9.78
CA LEU A 151 -2.96 -1.78 9.37
C LEU A 151 -2.56 -2.44 8.04
N VAL A 152 -2.14 -1.64 7.05
CA VAL A 152 -1.72 -2.12 5.73
C VAL A 152 -0.30 -1.63 5.43
N VAL A 153 0.63 -2.54 5.19
CA VAL A 153 1.98 -2.19 4.73
C VAL A 153 2.17 -2.64 3.29
N THR A 154 2.47 -1.68 2.42
CA THR A 154 2.60 -1.88 0.97
C THR A 154 3.81 -1.12 0.39
N HIS A 155 3.77 -0.73 -0.86
CA HIS A 155 4.86 -0.18 -1.66
C HIS A 155 4.58 1.24 -2.13
N GLU A 156 5.58 1.87 -2.73
CA GLU A 156 5.52 3.27 -3.18
C GLU A 156 4.37 3.50 -4.17
N LEU A 157 4.33 2.73 -5.26
CA LEU A 157 3.32 2.95 -6.31
C LEU A 157 1.91 2.65 -5.80
N ALA A 158 1.73 1.53 -5.09
CA ALA A 158 0.44 1.16 -4.52
C ALA A 158 -0.06 2.22 -3.54
N LEU A 159 0.79 2.62 -2.56
CA LEU A 159 0.42 3.62 -1.57
C LEU A 159 0.12 4.98 -2.20
N ARG A 160 0.96 5.45 -3.13
CA ARG A 160 0.75 6.71 -3.86
C ARG A 160 -0.58 6.70 -4.60
N SER A 161 -0.88 5.62 -5.31
CA SER A 161 -2.14 5.48 -6.05
C SER A 161 -3.36 5.49 -5.12
N ILE A 162 -3.26 4.82 -3.97
CA ILE A 162 -4.33 4.77 -2.96
C ILE A 162 -4.52 6.14 -2.32
N VAL A 163 -3.45 6.79 -1.87
CA VAL A 163 -3.51 8.12 -1.24
C VAL A 163 -4.08 9.14 -2.21
N GLN A 164 -3.60 9.17 -3.46
CA GLN A 164 -4.10 10.08 -4.48
C GLN A 164 -5.58 9.86 -4.80
N ALA A 165 -6.04 8.61 -4.80
CA ALA A 165 -7.43 8.28 -5.05
C ALA A 165 -8.35 8.56 -3.86
N ALA A 166 -7.86 8.32 -2.62
CA ALA A 166 -8.63 8.53 -1.38
C ALA A 166 -8.68 10.01 -0.97
N ALA A 167 -7.59 10.74 -1.13
CA ALA A 167 -7.43 12.13 -0.70
C ALA A 167 -6.46 12.88 -1.65
N PRO A 168 -6.93 13.35 -2.82
CA PRO A 168 -6.09 13.99 -3.84
C PRO A 168 -5.25 15.15 -3.31
N ASP A 169 -5.79 15.89 -2.36
CA ASP A 169 -5.14 17.09 -1.79
C ASP A 169 -3.92 16.78 -0.91
N LEU A 170 -3.75 15.53 -0.46
CA LEU A 170 -2.59 15.12 0.35
C LEU A 170 -1.28 15.01 -0.46
N LEU A 171 -1.35 14.90 -1.78
CA LEU A 171 -0.19 14.75 -2.67
C LEU A 171 -0.04 15.95 -3.61
N THR A 172 0.13 17.14 -3.03
CA THR A 172 0.21 18.40 -3.79
C THR A 172 1.59 18.68 -4.39
N LEU A 173 2.63 17.93 -4.00
CA LEU A 173 3.99 18.20 -4.50
C LEU A 173 4.42 17.13 -5.52
N PRO A 174 4.64 17.50 -6.80
CA PRO A 174 5.27 16.62 -7.78
C PRO A 174 6.69 16.22 -7.32
N GLY A 175 7.02 14.93 -7.40
CA GLY A 175 8.39 14.44 -7.22
C GLY A 175 8.82 14.06 -5.80
N SER A 176 8.05 14.34 -4.74
CA SER A 176 8.35 13.82 -3.41
C SER A 176 7.85 12.38 -3.28
N GLY A 177 8.75 11.42 -3.08
CA GLY A 177 8.40 10.05 -2.72
C GLY A 177 7.65 10.00 -1.39
N LEU A 178 6.75 9.02 -1.22
CA LEU A 178 6.14 8.77 0.07
C LEU A 178 7.19 8.23 1.05
N ALA A 179 7.28 8.85 2.22
CA ALA A 179 8.25 8.44 3.23
C ALA A 179 8.02 6.98 3.68
N ASN A 180 9.13 6.27 3.95
CA ASN A 180 9.09 4.90 4.44
C ASN A 180 8.52 4.84 5.87
N ALA A 181 7.64 3.89 6.13
CA ALA A 181 7.04 3.59 7.42
C ALA A 181 6.35 4.78 8.11
N VAL A 182 5.76 5.69 7.33
CA VAL A 182 4.90 6.77 7.81
C VAL A 182 3.44 6.36 7.64
N PRO A 183 2.58 6.48 8.69
CA PRO A 183 1.18 6.09 8.60
C PRO A 183 0.32 7.15 7.91
N TYR A 184 -0.55 6.71 7.01
CA TYR A 184 -1.63 7.46 6.37
C TYR A 184 -2.96 6.88 6.82
N LEU A 185 -3.81 7.70 7.42
CA LEU A 185 -5.07 7.28 8.04
C LEU A 185 -6.26 7.63 7.16
N PHE A 186 -7.09 6.63 6.87
CA PHE A 186 -8.30 6.78 6.08
C PHE A 186 -9.48 6.10 6.78
N ASP A 187 -10.64 6.73 6.71
CA ASP A 187 -11.90 6.10 7.04
C ASP A 187 -12.35 5.16 5.90
N GLU A 188 -13.37 4.37 6.17
CA GLU A 188 -13.96 3.46 5.18
C GLU A 188 -14.41 4.20 3.92
N HIS A 189 -14.95 5.40 4.06
CA HIS A 189 -15.47 6.20 2.95
C HIS A 189 -14.35 6.62 1.98
N ALA A 190 -13.21 7.03 2.52
CA ALA A 190 -12.03 7.36 1.72
C ALA A 190 -11.48 6.12 0.97
N VAL A 191 -11.45 4.95 1.61
CA VAL A 191 -11.03 3.71 0.96
C VAL A 191 -12.02 3.29 -0.14
N ARG A 192 -13.33 3.43 0.06
CA ARG A 192 -14.35 3.20 -0.99
C ARG A 192 -14.18 4.13 -2.18
N ARG A 193 -13.90 5.42 -1.94
CA ARG A 193 -13.55 6.36 -3.04
C ARG A 193 -12.32 5.90 -3.79
N ALA A 194 -11.29 5.41 -3.09
CA ALA A 194 -10.09 4.90 -3.75
C ALA A 194 -10.40 3.70 -4.66
N VAL A 195 -11.23 2.76 -4.21
CA VAL A 195 -11.67 1.62 -5.05
C VAL A 195 -12.32 2.14 -6.33
N LEU A 196 -13.30 3.03 -6.24
CA LEU A 196 -14.00 3.59 -7.42
C LEU A 196 -13.01 4.31 -8.36
N SER A 197 -12.21 5.22 -7.82
CA SER A 197 -11.26 5.99 -8.61
C SER A 197 -10.21 5.13 -9.33
N LEU A 198 -9.72 4.06 -8.70
CA LEU A 198 -8.73 3.17 -9.30
C LEU A 198 -9.35 2.22 -10.34
N THR A 199 -10.65 1.92 -10.20
CA THR A 199 -11.39 1.06 -11.14
C THR A 199 -11.83 1.84 -12.39
N GLU A 200 -12.32 3.09 -12.20
CA GLU A 200 -12.96 3.90 -13.23
C GLU A 200 -11.98 4.76 -14.04
N ARG A 201 -10.68 4.76 -13.74
CA ARG A 201 -9.73 5.58 -14.52
C ARG A 201 -9.81 5.21 -16.01
N PRO A 202 -10.55 5.99 -16.83
CA PRO A 202 -10.53 5.84 -18.27
C PRO A 202 -9.12 6.22 -18.70
N GLY A 203 -8.44 5.31 -19.38
CA GLY A 203 -7.12 5.44 -19.96
C GLY A 203 -6.38 6.75 -19.66
N LEU A 204 -5.35 6.68 -18.88
CA LEU A 204 -4.25 7.61 -19.02
C LEU A 204 -3.79 7.47 -20.48
N ARG A 205 -4.30 8.34 -21.36
CA ARG A 205 -3.83 8.51 -22.73
C ARG A 205 -2.57 9.34 -22.70
#